data_1d4856a6ae7233598dc2be3496d084a8
#
_entry.id   1d4856a6ae7233598dc2be3496d084a8
#
_cell.length_a   1.000
_cell.length_b   1.000
_cell.length_c   1.000
_cell.angle_alpha   90.00
_cell.angle_beta   90.00
_cell.angle_gamma   90.00
#
_symmetry.space_group_name_H-M   'P 1'
#
loop_
_entity.id
_entity.type
_entity.pdbx_description
1 polymer ?
#
loop_
_entity_poly.entity_id
_entity_poly.type
_entity_poly.pdbx_seq_one_letter_code
_entity_poly.pdbx_strand_id
1 'polypeptide(L)'
;NLFLKRLQFLKFKLGHERKIKSYQIEQNWYQRHLNLPVNKSFRIPRCYLNISLKEEQIILLEDLDNAGFPSRKTNISIDEINLVLKFLAKFHANYLNEKTNGLWEIGTYWHLDTRQEEWVAMEDSPLKKRAAEIDKILNQSQFKTLVHGDAKLANFCFSKDADKVAAVDFQYVGGGCGMKDVAYFLGSCLNAN
;
A
#
# COMPACT_ATOMS: atom_id res chain seq x y z
N ASN A 1 -14.59 16.74 9.10
CA ASN A 1 -13.54 16.30 10.01
C ASN A 1 -12.27 15.96 9.23
N LEU A 2 -11.12 16.17 9.84
CA LEU A 2 -9.81 16.07 9.22
C LEU A 2 -8.93 15.12 10.02
N PHE A 3 -8.11 14.34 9.33
CA PHE A 3 -7.09 13.48 9.94
C PHE A 3 -5.71 14.11 9.72
N LEU A 4 -5.00 14.45 10.82
CA LEU A 4 -3.66 15.03 10.79
C LEU A 4 -2.62 13.93 11.02
N LYS A 5 -1.79 13.65 10.02
CA LYS A 5 -0.59 12.82 10.15
C LYS A 5 0.63 13.74 10.23
N ARG A 6 1.26 13.79 11.42
CA ARG A 6 2.50 14.50 11.67
C ARG A 6 3.61 13.50 11.94
N LEU A 7 4.69 13.58 11.19
CA LEU A 7 5.85 12.73 11.32
C LEU A 7 7.07 13.58 11.66
N GLN A 8 7.72 13.26 12.80
CA GLN A 8 8.99 13.88 13.21
C GLN A 8 10.14 12.93 12.91
N PHE A 9 11.18 13.43 12.28
CA PHE A 9 12.41 12.69 12.02
C PHE A 9 13.35 12.77 13.22
N LEU A 10 13.18 11.86 14.18
CA LEU A 10 14.16 11.69 15.24
C LEU A 10 15.42 11.02 14.67
N LYS A 11 16.61 11.50 15.01
CA LYS A 11 17.91 10.91 14.61
C LYS A 11 18.04 9.51 15.19
N PHE A 12 17.97 8.44 14.37
CA PHE A 12 18.16 7.06 14.83
C PHE A 12 18.99 6.20 13.86
N LYS A 13 19.45 5.04 14.37
CA LYS A 13 20.41 4.07 13.81
C LYS A 13 19.95 3.36 12.52
N LEU A 14 20.90 2.64 11.86
CA LEU A 14 20.72 1.74 10.71
C LEU A 14 19.39 0.94 10.76
N GLY A 15 18.66 0.89 9.68
CA GLY A 15 17.26 0.42 9.58
C GLY A 15 16.26 1.56 9.50
N HIS A 16 16.65 2.76 9.87
CA HIS A 16 15.80 3.96 9.89
C HIS A 16 15.64 4.61 8.51
N GLU A 17 16.63 4.48 7.64
CA GLU A 17 16.63 5.11 6.30
C GLU A 17 15.44 4.66 5.45
N ARG A 18 15.16 3.34 5.42
CA ARG A 18 14.02 2.81 4.68
C ARG A 18 12.69 3.31 5.25
N LYS A 19 12.59 3.46 6.57
CA LYS A 19 11.40 4.00 7.22
C LYS A 19 11.22 5.49 6.93
N ILE A 20 12.29 6.29 7.00
CA ILE A 20 12.25 7.70 6.61
C ILE A 20 11.86 7.83 5.14
N LYS A 21 12.46 7.02 4.27
CA LYS A 21 12.11 6.98 2.85
C LYS A 21 10.64 6.61 2.64
N SER A 22 10.07 5.67 3.41
CA SER A 22 8.66 5.31 3.28
C SER A 22 7.73 6.48 3.60
N TYR A 23 8.07 7.34 4.54
CA TYR A 23 7.32 8.56 4.83
C TYR A 23 7.41 9.58 3.69
N GLN A 24 8.61 9.73 3.09
CA GLN A 24 8.78 10.57 1.91
C GLN A 24 7.97 10.05 0.72
N ILE A 25 7.90 8.74 0.54
CA ILE A 25 7.08 8.10 -0.50
C ILE A 25 5.60 8.41 -0.29
N GLU A 26 5.10 8.25 0.93
CA GLU A 26 3.71 8.58 1.25
C GLU A 26 3.40 10.06 1.03
N GLN A 27 4.33 10.95 1.38
CA GLN A 27 4.21 12.37 1.10
C GLN A 27 4.13 12.64 -0.41
N ASN A 28 5.02 12.03 -1.20
CA ASN A 28 5.03 12.15 -2.64
C ASN A 28 3.75 11.61 -3.27
N TRP A 29 3.22 10.50 -2.73
CA TRP A 29 1.94 9.94 -3.15
C TRP A 29 0.80 10.95 -2.94
N TYR A 30 0.66 11.49 -1.73
CA TYR A 30 -0.40 12.46 -1.45
C TYR A 30 -0.16 13.81 -2.13
N GLN A 31 1.08 14.18 -2.46
CA GLN A 31 1.36 15.36 -3.29
C GLN A 31 0.77 15.24 -4.69
N ARG A 32 0.79 14.05 -5.29
CA ARG A 32 0.14 13.78 -6.58
C ARG A 32 -1.38 13.92 -6.52
N HIS A 33 -1.96 13.78 -5.34
CA HIS A 33 -3.42 13.79 -5.11
C HIS A 33 -3.88 15.06 -4.38
N LEU A 34 -2.99 16.04 -4.19
CA LEU A 34 -3.31 17.27 -3.46
C LEU A 34 -4.42 18.04 -4.16
N ASN A 35 -5.50 18.33 -3.42
CA ASN A 35 -6.68 19.06 -3.89
C ASN A 35 -7.41 18.44 -5.11
N LEU A 36 -7.10 17.19 -5.46
CA LEU A 36 -7.84 16.48 -6.50
C LEU A 36 -9.21 16.02 -6.00
N PRO A 37 -10.22 15.93 -6.89
CA PRO A 37 -11.49 15.32 -6.55
C PRO A 37 -11.33 13.83 -6.23
N VAL A 38 -12.30 13.29 -5.50
CA VAL A 38 -12.35 11.84 -5.22
C VAL A 38 -12.37 11.06 -6.53
N ASN A 39 -11.47 10.08 -6.65
CA ASN A 39 -11.48 9.17 -7.78
C ASN A 39 -12.76 8.32 -7.75
N LYS A 40 -13.46 8.24 -8.89
CA LYS A 40 -14.73 7.49 -9.00
C LYS A 40 -14.53 5.98 -9.10
N SER A 41 -13.34 5.53 -9.47
CA SER A 41 -13.04 4.10 -9.69
C SER A 41 -12.59 3.39 -8.42
N PHE A 42 -11.81 4.07 -7.57
CA PHE A 42 -11.32 3.56 -6.29
C PHE A 42 -11.26 4.69 -5.26
N ARG A 43 -11.29 4.37 -3.97
CA ARG A 43 -11.39 5.34 -2.88
C ARG A 43 -10.11 5.39 -2.06
N ILE A 44 -9.53 6.57 -1.97
CA ILE A 44 -8.44 6.93 -1.04
C ILE A 44 -8.82 8.23 -0.33
N PRO A 45 -8.24 8.57 0.82
CA PRO A 45 -8.51 9.86 1.49
C PRO A 45 -8.14 11.02 0.57
N ARG A 46 -8.94 12.07 0.57
CA ARG A 46 -8.53 13.35 -0.02
C ARG A 46 -7.36 13.92 0.75
N CYS A 47 -6.40 14.50 0.04
CA CYS A 47 -5.32 15.27 0.64
C CYS A 47 -5.66 16.76 0.56
N TYR A 48 -5.75 17.42 1.69
CA TYR A 48 -6.06 18.86 1.77
C TYR A 48 -4.81 19.71 1.96
N LEU A 49 -3.78 19.15 2.60
CA LEU A 49 -2.52 19.83 2.85
C LEU A 49 -1.38 18.81 2.87
N ASN A 50 -0.26 19.18 2.26
CA ASN A 50 0.95 18.38 2.26
C ASN A 50 2.16 19.30 2.36
N ILE A 51 2.85 19.30 3.49
CA ILE A 51 3.96 20.20 3.80
C ILE A 51 5.17 19.38 4.21
N SER A 52 6.31 19.71 3.63
CA SER A 52 7.64 19.25 4.06
C SER A 52 8.36 20.37 4.76
N LEU A 53 8.68 20.17 6.02
CA LEU A 53 9.55 21.03 6.83
C LEU A 53 10.91 20.33 6.98
N LYS A 54 11.93 21.06 7.45
CA LYS A 54 13.29 20.54 7.57
C LYS A 54 13.38 19.23 8.37
N GLU A 55 12.58 19.09 9.42
CA GLU A 55 12.59 17.94 10.33
C GLU A 55 11.22 17.26 10.50
N GLU A 56 10.23 17.71 9.74
CA GLU A 56 8.85 17.23 9.88
C GLU A 56 8.16 17.14 8.52
N GLN A 57 7.21 16.22 8.46
CA GLN A 57 6.23 16.15 7.37
C GLN A 57 4.83 16.24 7.96
N ILE A 58 3.98 17.02 7.33
CA ILE A 58 2.60 17.21 7.74
C ILE A 58 1.70 16.91 6.55
N ILE A 59 0.83 15.93 6.71
CA ILE A 59 -0.18 15.57 5.72
C ILE A 59 -1.55 15.70 6.38
N LEU A 60 -2.42 16.54 5.83
CA LEU A 60 -3.80 16.70 6.28
C LEU A 60 -4.72 15.95 5.31
N LEU A 61 -5.32 14.90 5.81
CA LEU A 61 -6.17 14.01 5.04
C LEU A 61 -7.63 14.11 5.48
N GLU A 62 -8.50 13.67 4.60
CA GLU A 62 -9.90 13.41 4.93
C GLU A 62 -10.00 12.34 6.01
N ASP A 63 -10.88 12.56 6.95
CA ASP A 63 -11.28 11.57 7.94
C ASP A 63 -12.26 10.59 7.29
N LEU A 64 -11.77 9.40 6.99
CA LEU A 64 -12.55 8.36 6.31
C LEU A 64 -13.72 7.84 7.15
N ASP A 65 -13.64 7.86 8.48
CA ASP A 65 -14.74 7.43 9.33
C ASP A 65 -15.97 8.33 9.11
N ASN A 66 -15.73 9.63 9.11
CA ASN A 66 -16.78 10.61 8.80
C ASN A 66 -17.16 10.67 7.32
N ALA A 67 -16.28 10.21 6.43
CA ALA A 67 -16.55 10.10 5.00
C ALA A 67 -17.33 8.82 4.61
N GLY A 68 -17.76 8.02 5.60
CA GLY A 68 -18.60 6.85 5.41
C GLY A 68 -17.85 5.51 5.38
N PHE A 69 -16.60 5.46 5.86
CA PHE A 69 -15.76 4.25 5.93
C PHE A 69 -15.26 3.97 7.36
N PRO A 70 -16.15 3.84 8.37
CA PRO A 70 -15.76 3.76 9.77
C PRO A 70 -15.27 2.38 10.21
N SER A 71 -15.43 1.35 9.38
CA SER A 71 -15.20 -0.02 9.81
C SER A 71 -13.78 -0.50 9.48
N ARG A 72 -13.08 -1.00 10.50
CA ARG A 72 -11.79 -1.74 10.39
C ARG A 72 -12.07 -3.18 10.76
N LYS A 73 -11.55 -4.12 9.99
CA LYS A 73 -11.91 -5.55 10.13
C LYS A 73 -10.66 -6.40 10.35
N THR A 74 -10.81 -7.42 11.17
CA THR A 74 -9.79 -8.47 11.39
C THR A 74 -10.14 -9.76 10.66
N ASN A 75 -11.45 -9.96 10.41
CA ASN A 75 -11.98 -11.07 9.63
C ASN A 75 -12.98 -10.52 8.62
N ILE A 76 -13.01 -11.08 7.43
CA ILE A 76 -13.88 -10.64 6.34
C ILE A 76 -14.51 -11.83 5.62
N SER A 77 -15.70 -11.60 5.06
CA SER A 77 -16.42 -12.56 4.22
C SER A 77 -15.83 -12.62 2.80
N ILE A 78 -16.23 -13.62 2.04
CA ILE A 78 -15.88 -13.75 0.62
C ILE A 78 -16.34 -12.53 -0.20
N ASP A 79 -17.50 -11.97 0.11
CA ASP A 79 -18.01 -10.77 -0.59
C ASP A 79 -17.13 -9.55 -0.30
N GLU A 80 -16.66 -9.39 0.93
CA GLU A 80 -15.72 -8.34 1.32
C GLU A 80 -14.33 -8.55 0.71
N ILE A 81 -13.86 -9.79 0.59
CA ILE A 81 -12.65 -10.13 -0.17
C ILE A 81 -12.81 -9.66 -1.62
N ASN A 82 -13.91 -10.02 -2.27
CA ASN A 82 -14.21 -9.62 -3.64
C ASN A 82 -14.29 -8.09 -3.79
N LEU A 83 -14.79 -7.38 -2.78
CA LEU A 83 -14.83 -5.92 -2.78
C LEU A 83 -13.43 -5.31 -2.81
N VAL A 84 -12.51 -5.82 -1.97
CA VAL A 84 -11.11 -5.37 -1.96
C VAL A 84 -10.39 -5.75 -3.27
N LEU A 85 -10.61 -6.95 -3.79
CA LEU A 85 -10.03 -7.36 -5.07
C LEU A 85 -10.51 -6.48 -6.23
N LYS A 86 -11.79 -6.08 -6.24
CA LYS A 86 -12.32 -5.09 -7.20
C LYS A 86 -11.67 -3.72 -7.03
N PHE A 87 -11.42 -3.29 -5.79
CA PHE A 87 -10.68 -2.06 -5.53
C PHE A 87 -9.27 -2.15 -6.13
N LEU A 88 -8.52 -3.21 -5.81
CA LEU A 88 -7.15 -3.41 -6.30
C LEU A 88 -7.10 -3.46 -7.84
N ALA A 89 -8.04 -4.17 -8.47
CA ALA A 89 -8.12 -4.24 -9.92
C ALA A 89 -8.33 -2.85 -10.56
N LYS A 90 -9.22 -2.02 -10.01
CA LYS A 90 -9.46 -0.66 -10.48
C LYS A 90 -8.27 0.27 -10.23
N PHE A 91 -7.63 0.12 -9.07
CA PHE A 91 -6.43 0.85 -8.70
C PHE A 91 -5.30 0.53 -9.70
N HIS A 92 -5.00 -0.75 -9.91
CA HIS A 92 -3.95 -1.18 -10.84
C HIS A 92 -4.26 -0.78 -12.29
N ALA A 93 -5.51 -0.86 -12.73
CA ALA A 93 -5.91 -0.43 -14.06
C ALA A 93 -5.72 1.08 -14.28
N ASN A 94 -6.02 1.89 -13.23
CA ASN A 94 -5.87 3.35 -13.31
C ASN A 94 -4.41 3.79 -13.45
N TYR A 95 -3.47 3.01 -12.90
CA TYR A 95 -2.04 3.32 -12.92
C TYR A 95 -1.23 2.40 -13.84
N LEU A 96 -1.88 1.71 -14.77
CA LEU A 96 -1.21 0.82 -15.71
C LEU A 96 -0.17 1.60 -16.53
N ASN A 97 1.08 1.11 -16.55
CA ASN A 97 2.24 1.74 -17.19
C ASN A 97 2.60 3.14 -16.67
N GLU A 98 2.07 3.52 -15.49
CA GLU A 98 2.43 4.78 -14.83
C GLU A 98 3.89 4.74 -14.34
N LYS A 99 4.59 5.87 -14.48
CA LYS A 99 5.96 6.03 -13.97
C LYS A 99 5.97 6.22 -12.45
N THR A 100 6.97 5.65 -11.80
CA THR A 100 7.12 5.71 -10.34
C THR A 100 7.45 7.12 -9.82
N ASN A 101 8.15 7.95 -10.55
CA ASN A 101 8.53 9.34 -10.23
C ASN A 101 8.36 9.74 -8.76
N GLY A 102 9.42 9.58 -7.94
CA GLY A 102 9.36 9.91 -6.51
C GLY A 102 8.66 8.88 -5.61
N LEU A 103 8.20 7.74 -6.15
CA LEU A 103 7.71 6.58 -5.41
C LEU A 103 8.79 5.48 -5.36
N TRP A 104 8.48 4.35 -4.72
CA TRP A 104 9.38 3.21 -4.79
C TRP A 104 9.50 2.70 -6.22
N GLU A 105 10.72 2.42 -6.69
CA GLU A 105 10.92 1.76 -7.97
C GLU A 105 10.31 0.35 -7.97
N ILE A 106 10.56 -0.39 -6.90
CA ILE A 106 9.88 -1.65 -6.58
C ILE A 106 8.96 -1.38 -5.40
N GLY A 107 7.66 -1.20 -5.68
CA GLY A 107 6.63 -1.03 -4.67
C GLY A 107 6.36 -2.36 -4.00
N THR A 108 6.60 -2.42 -2.69
CA THR A 108 6.14 -3.44 -1.75
C THR A 108 6.89 -3.29 -0.43
N TYR A 109 6.25 -3.64 0.68
CA TYR A 109 6.90 -3.75 1.98
C TYR A 109 7.96 -4.87 1.99
N TRP A 110 7.63 -5.99 1.34
CA TRP A 110 8.48 -7.17 1.22
C TRP A 110 8.88 -7.44 -0.23
N HIS A 111 10.17 -7.54 -0.49
CA HIS A 111 10.72 -8.15 -1.68
C HIS A 111 12.11 -8.74 -1.39
N LEU A 112 12.55 -9.67 -2.22
CA LEU A 112 13.70 -10.53 -1.93
C LEU A 112 14.97 -9.73 -1.60
N ASP A 113 15.27 -8.69 -2.38
CA ASP A 113 16.49 -7.87 -2.18
C ASP A 113 16.52 -7.12 -0.84
N THR A 114 15.36 -6.84 -0.24
CA THR A 114 15.27 -6.12 1.04
C THR A 114 15.11 -7.05 2.23
N ARG A 115 14.96 -8.36 2.02
CA ARG A 115 14.66 -9.36 3.04
C ARG A 115 15.48 -10.65 2.88
N GLN A 116 16.76 -10.48 2.51
CA GLN A 116 17.67 -11.61 2.30
C GLN A 116 17.88 -12.45 3.56
N GLU A 117 18.01 -11.81 4.72
CA GLU A 117 18.23 -12.51 5.99
C GLU A 117 17.01 -13.36 6.36
N GLU A 118 15.81 -12.80 6.22
CA GLU A 118 14.57 -13.52 6.49
C GLU A 118 14.35 -14.66 5.49
N TRP A 119 14.69 -14.46 4.21
CA TRP A 119 14.62 -15.53 3.21
C TRP A 119 15.58 -16.67 3.54
N VAL A 120 16.82 -16.37 3.92
CA VAL A 120 17.80 -17.39 4.33
C VAL A 120 17.31 -18.13 5.57
N ALA A 121 16.72 -17.43 6.55
CA ALA A 121 16.21 -18.01 7.80
C ALA A 121 14.91 -18.81 7.64
N MET A 122 14.20 -18.69 6.50
CA MET A 122 12.98 -19.48 6.26
C MET A 122 13.28 -20.98 6.34
N GLU A 123 12.31 -21.76 6.84
CA GLU A 123 12.32 -23.22 6.75
C GLU A 123 12.40 -23.68 5.28
N ASP A 124 13.04 -24.84 5.06
CA ASP A 124 13.15 -25.42 3.72
C ASP A 124 11.75 -25.83 3.22
N SER A 125 11.30 -25.17 2.18
CA SER A 125 9.96 -25.32 1.63
C SER A 125 9.96 -25.12 0.11
N PRO A 126 8.94 -25.58 -0.60
CA PRO A 126 8.78 -25.30 -2.03
C PRO A 126 8.78 -23.80 -2.34
N LEU A 127 8.20 -22.98 -1.44
CA LEU A 127 8.18 -21.52 -1.60
C LEU A 127 9.58 -20.93 -1.51
N LYS A 128 10.38 -21.31 -0.49
CA LYS A 128 11.77 -20.86 -0.34
C LYS A 128 12.60 -21.19 -1.57
N LYS A 129 12.48 -22.42 -2.07
CA LYS A 129 13.24 -22.89 -3.26
C LYS A 129 12.91 -22.13 -4.53
N ARG A 130 11.65 -21.65 -4.66
CA ARG A 130 11.19 -20.93 -5.84
C ARG A 130 11.15 -19.41 -5.67
N ALA A 131 11.54 -18.89 -4.52
CA ALA A 131 11.40 -17.46 -4.22
C ALA A 131 12.07 -16.56 -5.27
N ALA A 132 13.29 -16.88 -5.68
CA ALA A 132 14.02 -16.12 -6.70
C ALA A 132 13.35 -16.21 -8.09
N GLU A 133 12.80 -17.36 -8.46
CA GLU A 133 12.04 -17.55 -9.71
C GLU A 133 10.75 -16.72 -9.68
N ILE A 134 10.02 -16.78 -8.58
CA ILE A 134 8.77 -16.01 -8.39
C ILE A 134 9.06 -14.50 -8.45
N ASP A 135 10.10 -14.04 -7.75
CA ASP A 135 10.50 -12.62 -7.77
C ASP A 135 10.86 -12.18 -9.20
N LYS A 136 11.61 -12.99 -9.94
CA LYS A 136 11.94 -12.73 -11.34
C LYS A 136 10.68 -12.62 -12.21
N ILE A 137 9.75 -13.57 -12.12
CA ILE A 137 8.48 -13.57 -12.88
C ILE A 137 7.68 -12.29 -12.58
N LEU A 138 7.53 -11.93 -11.31
CA LEU A 138 6.81 -10.71 -10.91
C LEU A 138 7.50 -9.44 -11.41
N ASN A 139 8.84 -9.40 -11.36
CA ASN A 139 9.61 -8.25 -11.84
C ASN A 139 9.70 -8.18 -13.37
N GLN A 140 9.48 -9.26 -14.10
CA GLN A 140 9.43 -9.32 -15.56
C GLN A 140 8.00 -9.31 -16.12
N SER A 141 6.98 -9.16 -15.28
CA SER A 141 5.58 -9.09 -15.71
C SER A 141 5.40 -8.07 -16.82
N GLN A 142 4.68 -8.44 -17.87
CA GLN A 142 4.31 -7.54 -18.97
C GLN A 142 3.41 -6.38 -18.50
N PHE A 143 2.55 -6.64 -17.51
CA PHE A 143 1.64 -5.63 -16.95
C PHE A 143 2.27 -5.00 -15.71
N LYS A 144 2.86 -3.83 -15.89
CA LYS A 144 3.39 -3.00 -14.82
C LYS A 144 2.41 -1.92 -14.44
N THR A 145 2.27 -1.68 -13.15
CA THR A 145 1.40 -0.64 -12.60
C THR A 145 2.05 -0.03 -11.36
N LEU A 146 1.41 0.96 -10.76
CA LEU A 146 1.67 1.25 -9.36
C LEU A 146 0.92 0.24 -8.50
N VAL A 147 1.62 -0.36 -7.53
CA VAL A 147 1.05 -1.22 -6.49
C VAL A 147 0.94 -0.44 -5.19
N HIS A 148 -0.03 -0.76 -4.34
CA HIS A 148 -0.14 -0.20 -2.99
C HIS A 148 1.10 -0.53 -2.15
N GLY A 149 1.59 -1.74 -2.30
CA GLY A 149 2.84 -2.22 -1.71
C GLY A 149 2.74 -2.68 -0.25
N ASP A 150 1.65 -2.37 0.44
CA ASP A 150 1.32 -2.88 1.78
C ASP A 150 -0.19 -3.18 1.88
N ALA A 151 -0.72 -3.89 0.89
CA ALA A 151 -2.14 -4.16 0.72
C ALA A 151 -2.68 -5.22 1.71
N LYS A 152 -2.33 -5.13 2.99
CA LYS A 152 -2.90 -5.99 4.04
C LYS A 152 -4.29 -5.51 4.45
N LEU A 153 -5.11 -6.43 4.98
CA LEU A 153 -6.48 -6.14 5.41
C LEU A 153 -6.58 -4.91 6.32
N ALA A 154 -5.62 -4.71 7.22
CA ALA A 154 -5.59 -3.57 8.15
C ALA A 154 -5.51 -2.19 7.45
N ASN A 155 -5.09 -2.14 6.18
CA ASN A 155 -5.00 -0.91 5.40
C ASN A 155 -6.25 -0.62 4.56
N PHE A 156 -7.32 -1.40 4.76
CA PHE A 156 -8.62 -1.18 4.12
C PHE A 156 -9.68 -0.77 5.13
N CYS A 157 -10.42 0.27 4.78
CA CYS A 157 -11.51 0.84 5.55
C CYS A 157 -12.82 0.57 4.82
N PHE A 158 -13.79 -0.04 5.50
CA PHE A 158 -15.06 -0.44 4.91
C PHE A 158 -16.17 0.54 5.29
N SER A 159 -17.13 0.71 4.40
CA SER A 159 -18.40 1.37 4.74
C SER A 159 -19.15 0.57 5.80
N LYS A 160 -20.13 1.21 6.46
CA LYS A 160 -20.92 0.57 7.51
C LYS A 160 -21.61 -0.71 7.02
N ASP A 161 -22.13 -0.68 5.80
CA ASP A 161 -22.84 -1.79 5.19
C ASP A 161 -21.90 -2.74 4.40
N ALA A 162 -20.59 -2.49 4.47
CA ALA A 162 -19.54 -3.26 3.79
C ALA A 162 -19.74 -3.40 2.25
N ASP A 163 -20.40 -2.42 1.62
CA ASP A 163 -20.61 -2.33 0.17
C ASP A 163 -19.55 -1.50 -0.55
N LYS A 164 -18.73 -0.75 0.21
CA LYS A 164 -17.64 0.09 -0.29
C LYS A 164 -16.39 -0.09 0.55
N VAL A 165 -15.24 0.14 -0.09
CA VAL A 165 -13.92 0.07 0.56
C VAL A 165 -13.04 1.24 0.11
N ALA A 166 -12.22 1.73 1.04
CA ALA A 166 -11.17 2.71 0.82
C ALA A 166 -9.83 2.17 1.31
N ALA A 167 -8.72 2.57 0.69
CA ALA A 167 -7.37 2.20 1.12
C ALA A 167 -6.65 3.37 1.76
N VAL A 168 -5.75 3.06 2.71
CA VAL A 168 -4.88 3.99 3.44
C VAL A 168 -3.46 3.44 3.55
N ASP A 169 -2.52 4.26 4.01
CA ASP A 169 -1.12 3.87 4.27
C ASP A 169 -0.32 3.53 3.00
N PHE A 170 -0.06 4.54 2.19
CA PHE A 170 0.66 4.43 0.92
C PHE A 170 2.19 4.57 1.06
N GLN A 171 2.76 4.14 2.18
CA GLN A 171 4.20 4.24 2.47
C GLN A 171 5.06 3.36 1.55
N TYR A 172 4.47 2.34 0.94
CA TYR A 172 5.17 1.39 0.07
C TYR A 172 4.69 1.40 -1.36
N VAL A 173 3.93 2.42 -1.75
CA VAL A 173 3.43 2.58 -3.12
C VAL A 173 4.59 2.76 -4.10
N GLY A 174 4.54 2.03 -5.22
CA GLY A 174 5.58 2.08 -6.25
C GLY A 174 5.31 1.14 -7.40
N GLY A 175 6.31 0.97 -8.26
CA GLY A 175 6.18 0.13 -9.46
C GLY A 175 6.12 -1.36 -9.15
N GLY A 176 5.29 -2.10 -9.88
CA GLY A 176 5.24 -3.55 -9.72
C GLY A 176 4.18 -4.24 -10.56
N CYS A 177 4.10 -5.55 -10.37
CA CYS A 177 2.98 -6.36 -10.84
C CYS A 177 1.85 -6.30 -9.81
N GLY A 178 0.63 -5.99 -10.23
CA GLY A 178 -0.53 -5.89 -9.33
C GLY A 178 -0.81 -7.17 -8.52
N MET A 179 -0.34 -8.32 -8.99
CA MET A 179 -0.48 -9.59 -8.26
C MET A 179 0.29 -9.61 -6.93
N LYS A 180 1.27 -8.72 -6.72
CA LYS A 180 1.94 -8.56 -5.42
C LYS A 180 0.95 -8.11 -4.34
N ASP A 181 0.12 -7.11 -4.64
CA ASP A 181 -0.91 -6.63 -3.73
C ASP A 181 -2.00 -7.69 -3.48
N VAL A 182 -2.42 -8.40 -4.54
CA VAL A 182 -3.42 -9.47 -4.43
C VAL A 182 -2.93 -10.59 -3.51
N ALA A 183 -1.71 -11.08 -3.72
CA ALA A 183 -1.13 -12.14 -2.89
C ALA A 183 -0.97 -11.68 -1.43
N TYR A 184 -0.51 -10.45 -1.22
CA TYR A 184 -0.32 -9.91 0.13
C TYR A 184 -1.65 -9.70 0.85
N PHE A 185 -2.67 -9.19 0.15
CA PHE A 185 -4.01 -9.06 0.70
C PHE A 185 -4.60 -10.41 1.11
N LEU A 186 -4.61 -11.38 0.20
CA LEU A 186 -5.16 -12.71 0.49
C LEU A 186 -4.41 -13.40 1.64
N GLY A 187 -3.08 -13.30 1.67
CA GLY A 187 -2.28 -13.83 2.77
C GLY A 187 -2.53 -13.15 4.11
N SER A 188 -3.07 -11.92 4.12
CA SER A 188 -3.38 -11.17 5.34
C SER A 188 -4.78 -11.43 5.91
N CYS A 189 -5.68 -12.05 5.14
CA CYS A 189 -7.07 -12.25 5.54
C CYS A 189 -7.57 -13.70 5.43
N LEU A 190 -6.86 -14.57 4.72
CA LEU A 190 -7.18 -15.99 4.66
C LEU A 190 -6.36 -16.73 5.72
N ASN A 191 -7.04 -17.42 6.62
CA ASN A 191 -6.38 -18.36 7.53
C ASN A 191 -5.97 -19.60 6.74
N ALA A 192 -4.72 -20.03 6.89
CA ALA A 192 -4.31 -21.35 6.45
C ALA A 192 -4.98 -22.37 7.40
N ASN A 193 -6.10 -22.95 6.97
CA ASN A 193 -6.67 -24.15 7.59
C ASN A 193 -6.07 -25.39 6.94
#